data_0b27d291e419175aa083b9aded2015cd
#
_entry.id   0b27d291e419175aa083b9aded2015cd
#
_cell.length_a   1.000
_cell.length_b   1.000
_cell.length_c   1.000
_cell.angle_alpha   90.00
_cell.angle_beta   90.00
_cell.angle_gamma   90.00
#
_symmetry.space_group_name_H-M   'P 1'
#
loop_
_entity.id
_entity.type
_entity.pdbx_description
1 polymer ?
#
loop_
_entity_poly.entity_id
_entity_poly.type
_entity_poly.pdbx_seq_one_letter_code
_entity_poly.pdbx_strand_id
1 'polypeptide(L)'
;MKIEILYFADFKDITGKSREFIELKENTVEGLTSKIFNKYNTLKNLIWDDENKKLKGNISIVINDKLIKEKNKGKMKLIDGDKVAFLLPFAGG
;
A
#
# COMPACT_ATOMS: atom_id res chain seq x y z
N MET A 1 0.93 -6.78 -14.92
CA MET A 1 -0.45 -6.56 -14.47
C MET A 1 -0.65 -5.11 -14.05
N LYS A 2 -1.85 -4.61 -14.17
CA LYS A 2 -2.20 -3.24 -13.78
C LYS A 2 -2.99 -3.27 -12.47
N ILE A 3 -2.50 -2.50 -11.48
CA ILE A 3 -3.15 -2.40 -10.18
C ILE A 3 -3.59 -0.96 -9.96
N GLU A 4 -4.80 -0.78 -9.46
CA GLU A 4 -5.29 0.54 -9.07
C GLU A 4 -5.00 0.78 -7.61
N ILE A 5 -4.37 1.92 -7.29
CA ILE A 5 -4.10 2.29 -5.91
C ILE A 5 -4.94 3.49 -5.55
N LEU A 6 -5.56 3.44 -4.38
CA LEU A 6 -6.32 4.56 -3.83
C LEU A 6 -5.51 5.21 -2.72
N TYR A 7 -5.42 6.53 -2.78
CA TYR A 7 -4.70 7.32 -1.78
C TYR A 7 -5.69 8.14 -0.97
N PHE A 8 -5.61 8.00 0.35
CA PHE A 8 -6.45 8.73 1.29
C PHE A 8 -5.59 9.53 2.27
N ALA A 9 -6.13 10.62 2.78
CA ALA A 9 -5.50 11.43 3.83
C ALA A 9 -4.04 11.75 3.49
N ASP A 10 -3.10 11.39 4.37
CA ASP A 10 -1.69 11.72 4.19
C ASP A 10 -1.12 11.17 2.87
N PHE A 11 -1.58 10.02 2.43
CA PHE A 11 -1.12 9.44 1.17
C PHE A 11 -1.56 10.30 -0.01
N LYS A 12 -2.77 10.82 0.05
CA LYS A 12 -3.26 11.72 -0.99
C LYS A 12 -2.47 13.02 -1.01
N ASP A 13 -2.16 13.55 0.17
CA ASP A 13 -1.39 14.80 0.27
C ASP A 13 0.02 14.64 -0.30
N ILE A 14 0.67 13.51 0.00
CA ILE A 14 2.04 13.26 -0.45
C ILE A 14 2.09 13.01 -1.96
N THR A 15 1.17 12.23 -2.49
CA THR A 15 1.19 11.87 -3.92
C THR A 15 0.56 12.94 -4.80
N GLY A 16 -0.32 13.77 -4.24
CA GLY A 16 -1.08 14.75 -5.00
C GLY A 16 -2.20 14.15 -5.82
N LYS A 17 -2.54 12.89 -5.56
CA LYS A 17 -3.55 12.15 -6.33
C LYS A 17 -4.48 11.39 -5.41
N SER A 18 -5.71 11.15 -5.84
CA SER A 18 -6.63 10.29 -5.09
C SER A 18 -6.54 8.85 -5.53
N ARG A 19 -6.02 8.59 -6.73
CA ARG A 19 -5.78 7.22 -7.20
C ARG A 19 -4.73 7.23 -8.31
N GLU A 20 -4.17 6.05 -8.55
CA GLU A 20 -3.13 5.87 -9.55
C GLU A 20 -3.13 4.43 -10.03
N PHE A 21 -2.83 4.22 -11.31
CA PHE A 21 -2.64 2.89 -11.87
C PHE A 21 -1.15 2.59 -11.95
N ILE A 22 -0.76 1.44 -11.42
CA ILE A 22 0.64 1.02 -11.39
C ILE A 22 0.79 -0.28 -12.19
N GLU A 23 1.76 -0.31 -13.10
CA GLU A 23 2.15 -1.53 -13.79
C GLU A 23 3.05 -2.33 -12.86
N LEU A 24 2.68 -3.57 -12.57
CA LEU A 24 3.35 -4.37 -11.57
C LEU A 24 3.83 -5.70 -12.15
N LYS A 25 5.11 -6.05 -11.92
CA LYS A 25 5.66 -7.33 -12.34
C LYS A 25 5.52 -8.37 -11.25
N GLU A 26 5.85 -8.01 -10.01
CA GLU A 26 5.67 -8.90 -8.87
C GLU A 26 4.24 -8.82 -8.38
N ASN A 27 3.57 -9.97 -8.35
CA ASN A 27 2.14 -10.02 -8.04
C ASN A 27 1.85 -10.11 -6.54
N THR A 28 2.59 -9.35 -5.73
CA THR A 28 2.40 -9.32 -4.29
C THR A 28 2.23 -7.90 -3.79
N VAL A 29 1.64 -7.76 -2.61
CA VAL A 29 1.53 -6.47 -1.95
C VAL A 29 2.92 -5.87 -1.69
N GLU A 30 3.88 -6.71 -1.31
CA GLU A 30 5.26 -6.26 -1.10
C GLU A 30 5.87 -5.69 -2.37
N GLY A 31 5.67 -6.36 -3.51
CA GLY A 31 6.13 -5.85 -4.80
C GLY A 31 5.50 -4.51 -5.14
N LEU A 32 4.21 -4.36 -4.84
CA LEU A 32 3.48 -3.12 -5.04
C LEU A 32 4.05 -1.99 -4.17
N THR A 33 4.30 -2.27 -2.89
CA THR A 33 4.84 -1.26 -1.98
C THR A 33 6.22 -0.81 -2.41
N SER A 34 7.06 -1.72 -2.87
CA SER A 34 8.39 -1.37 -3.38
C SER A 34 8.29 -0.42 -4.56
N LYS A 35 7.36 -0.67 -5.46
CA LYS A 35 7.13 0.18 -6.62
C LYS A 35 6.71 1.59 -6.19
N ILE A 36 5.80 1.68 -5.21
CA ILE A 36 5.34 2.97 -4.68
C ILE A 36 6.47 3.72 -3.99
N PHE A 37 7.30 3.02 -3.20
CA PHE A 37 8.42 3.65 -2.50
C PHE A 37 9.42 4.26 -3.47
N ASN A 38 9.66 3.61 -4.59
CA ASN A 38 10.58 4.14 -5.60
C ASN A 38 10.02 5.39 -6.25
N LYS A 39 8.72 5.49 -6.35
CA LYS A 39 8.06 6.65 -6.95
C LYS A 39 7.86 7.78 -5.95
N TYR A 40 7.53 7.44 -4.71
CA TYR A 40 7.27 8.41 -3.64
C TYR A 40 8.04 8.02 -2.40
N ASN A 41 9.29 8.47 -2.30
CA ASN A 41 10.18 8.09 -1.19
C ASN A 41 9.60 8.42 0.18
N THR A 42 8.85 9.50 0.27
CA THR A 42 8.26 9.93 1.54
C THR A 42 7.27 8.90 2.09
N LEU A 43 6.60 8.17 1.23
CA LEU A 43 5.64 7.14 1.66
C LEU A 43 6.31 6.00 2.40
N LYS A 44 7.57 5.72 2.11
CA LYS A 44 8.29 4.65 2.78
C LYS A 44 8.29 4.85 4.29
N ASN A 45 8.48 6.08 4.74
CA ASN A 45 8.50 6.39 6.18
C ASN A 45 7.16 6.13 6.86
N LEU A 46 6.06 6.21 6.13
CA LEU A 46 4.72 5.98 6.67
C LEU A 46 4.32 4.52 6.69
N ILE A 47 4.79 3.73 5.74
CA ILE A 47 4.30 2.38 5.50
C ILE A 47 5.30 1.31 5.93
N TRP A 48 6.59 1.57 5.80
CA TRP A 48 7.62 0.56 5.91
C TRP A 48 8.39 0.65 7.22
N ASP A 49 8.58 -0.51 7.85
CA ASP A 49 9.44 -0.66 9.03
C ASP A 49 10.79 -1.18 8.54
N ASP A 50 11.77 -0.27 8.44
CA ASP A 50 13.06 -0.60 7.88
C ASP A 50 13.90 -1.50 8.80
N GLU A 51 13.68 -1.42 10.11
CA GLU A 51 14.35 -2.28 11.07
C GLU A 51 13.96 -3.75 10.89
N ASN A 52 12.67 -4.00 10.78
CA ASN A 52 12.14 -5.35 10.68
C ASN A 52 11.90 -5.81 9.26
N LYS A 53 12.18 -4.95 8.28
CA LYS A 53 12.05 -5.24 6.84
C LYS A 53 10.66 -5.73 6.48
N LYS A 54 9.64 -5.02 6.94
CA LYS A 54 8.26 -5.37 6.68
C LYS A 54 7.36 -4.14 6.76
N LEU A 55 6.11 -4.29 6.38
CA LEU A 55 5.12 -3.23 6.53
C LEU A 55 4.88 -2.97 8.02
N LYS A 56 4.67 -1.70 8.37
CA LYS A 56 4.37 -1.35 9.75
C LYS A 56 3.06 -2.01 10.17
N GLY A 57 3.02 -2.50 11.41
CA GLY A 57 1.87 -3.24 11.91
C GLY A 57 0.60 -2.41 12.02
N ASN A 58 0.71 -1.09 12.07
CA ASN A 58 -0.44 -0.20 12.18
C ASN A 58 -1.05 0.19 10.83
N ILE A 59 -0.48 -0.32 9.73
CA ILE A 59 -1.02 -0.05 8.40
C ILE A 59 -2.11 -1.05 8.08
N SER A 60 -3.26 -0.54 7.67
CA SER A 60 -4.34 -1.40 7.18
C SER A 60 -4.28 -1.43 5.66
N ILE A 61 -4.53 -2.60 5.09
CA ILE A 61 -4.57 -2.79 3.64
C ILE A 61 -5.95 -3.28 3.26
N VAL A 62 -6.55 -2.61 2.28
CA VAL A 62 -7.86 -2.98 1.76
C VAL A 62 -7.69 -3.35 0.30
N ILE A 63 -8.13 -4.54 -0.07
CA ILE A 63 -8.06 -5.00 -1.46
C ILE A 63 -9.49 -5.30 -1.93
N ASN A 64 -9.93 -4.59 -2.97
CA ASN A 64 -11.27 -4.73 -3.52
C ASN A 64 -12.34 -4.62 -2.44
N ASP A 65 -12.23 -3.59 -1.59
CA ASP A 65 -13.17 -3.27 -0.52
C ASP A 65 -13.16 -4.25 0.65
N LYS A 66 -12.15 -5.14 0.72
CA LYS A 66 -12.01 -6.08 1.82
C LYS A 66 -10.77 -5.77 2.64
N LEU A 67 -10.96 -5.61 3.94
CA LEU A 67 -9.83 -5.42 4.86
C LEU A 67 -9.04 -6.72 4.98
N ILE A 68 -7.73 -6.63 4.79
CA ILE A 68 -6.85 -7.79 4.87
C ILE A 68 -6.38 -7.96 6.30
N LYS A 69 -6.67 -9.13 6.87
CA LYS A 69 -6.36 -9.43 8.28
C LYS A 69 -5.19 -10.37 8.47
N GLU A 70 -4.61 -10.87 7.40
CA GLU A 70 -3.48 -11.79 7.47
C GLU A 70 -2.25 -11.12 8.08
N LYS A 71 -1.46 -11.88 8.83
CA LYS A 71 -0.26 -11.38 9.47
C LYS A 71 0.81 -10.96 8.46
N ASN A 72 0.95 -11.73 7.37
CA ASN A 72 1.95 -11.47 6.35
C ASN A 72 1.34 -10.76 5.15
N LYS A 73 0.84 -9.55 5.37
CA LYS A 73 0.15 -8.78 4.33
C LYS A 73 0.99 -8.59 3.08
N GLY A 74 2.31 -8.42 3.25
CA GLY A 74 3.20 -8.21 2.11
C GLY A 74 3.23 -9.37 1.14
N LYS A 75 2.94 -10.58 1.60
CA LYS A 75 2.95 -11.79 0.76
C LYS A 75 1.62 -12.07 0.07
N MET A 76 0.61 -11.26 0.33
CA MET A 76 -0.68 -11.42 -0.34
C MET A 76 -0.52 -11.29 -1.85
N LYS A 77 -1.15 -12.20 -2.58
CA LYS A 77 -1.11 -12.18 -4.03
C LYS A 77 -2.12 -11.20 -4.60
N LEU A 78 -1.71 -10.52 -5.65
CA LEU A 78 -2.56 -9.60 -6.39
C LEU A 78 -2.84 -10.16 -7.77
N ILE A 79 -3.96 -9.79 -8.35
CA ILE A 79 -4.29 -10.13 -9.73
C ILE A 79 -4.55 -8.86 -10.52
N ASP A 80 -4.48 -8.95 -11.82
CA ASP A 80 -4.70 -7.81 -12.72
C ASP A 80 -6.06 -7.18 -12.42
N GLY A 81 -6.05 -5.86 -12.27
CA GLY A 81 -7.27 -5.11 -12.01
C GLY A 81 -7.62 -4.93 -10.54
N ASP A 82 -6.84 -5.52 -9.62
CA ASP A 82 -7.10 -5.34 -8.21
C ASP A 82 -6.99 -3.86 -7.81
N LYS A 83 -7.81 -3.48 -6.83
CA LYS A 83 -7.84 -2.14 -6.26
C LYS A 83 -7.31 -2.22 -4.83
N VAL A 84 -6.24 -1.48 -4.54
CA VAL A 84 -5.55 -1.56 -3.24
C VAL A 84 -5.52 -0.19 -2.59
N ALA A 85 -5.84 -0.15 -1.30
CA ALA A 85 -5.73 1.07 -0.50
C ALA A 85 -4.90 0.79 0.76
N PHE A 86 -4.03 1.73 1.10
CA PHE A 86 -3.29 1.71 2.36
C PHE A 86 -3.92 2.73 3.28
N LEU A 87 -4.21 2.34 4.51
CA LEU A 87 -4.85 3.22 5.47
C LEU A 87 -4.02 3.32 6.74
N LEU A 88 -3.85 4.54 7.22
CA LEU A 88 -3.23 4.79 8.51
C LEU A 88 -4.30 4.81 9.59
N PRO A 89 -3.97 4.44 10.85
CA PRO A 89 -4.92 4.56 11.93
C PRO A 89 -5.22 6.03 12.21
N PHE A 90 -6.41 6.31 12.69
CA PHE A 90 -6.76 7.67 13.09
C PHE A 90 -5.97 8.06 14.33
N ALA A 91 -5.32 9.21 14.28
CA ALA A 91 -4.64 9.74 15.43
C ALA A 91 -5.69 10.14 16.49
N GLY A 92 -5.54 9.62 17.68
CA GLY A 92 -6.45 9.92 18.78
C GLY A 92 -7.78 9.19 18.74
N GLY A 93 -7.92 8.28 17.79
CA GLY A 93 -9.13 7.46 17.65
C GLY A 93 -9.02 6.12 18.29
#